data_6d4ef88adea74aa98da3a3fbb03159c0
#
_entry.id   6d4ef88adea74aa98da3a3fbb03159c0
#
_cell.length_a   1.000
_cell.length_b   1.000
_cell.length_c   1.000
_cell.angle_alpha   90.00
_cell.angle_beta   90.00
_cell.angle_gamma   90.00
#
_symmetry.space_group_name_H-M   'P 1'
#
loop_
_entity.id
_entity.type
_entity.pdbx_description
1 polymer ?
#
loop_
_entity_poly.entity_id
_entity_poly.type
_entity_poly.pdbx_seq_one_letter_code
_entity_poly.pdbx_strand_id
1 'polypeptide(L)'
;MSTVLSIPSPSSGVWHLGPVPIRGYALAIILGIVAAIWIGERRWAARGGRPGEVQDIAVWAVPFGLVGGRLYHVATDHELYFGAAGDPWQILYIWRGGLGVWGSIAFGAVGAIIAAKRKGIKLLPVLDAMAPGVLVAQALGRWGNWFNQELFGRPTDLPWSLAVSDDTAVRAGYPPGTTFHPTFLYESLWCLAAFAVIVWADRRFRLGYGRVVALYIMIYTLGRGWIEMLRIDTVELEDVGGLRFNVWTSLVLFVAALVWFVLSARRQPGREEQVYADERAGSPRL
;
A
#
# COMPACT_ATOMS: atom_id res chain seq x y z
N MET A 1 -14.13 -37.56 -8.62
CA MET A 1 -13.34 -36.33 -8.75
C MET A 1 -14.17 -35.19 -8.21
N SER A 2 -13.92 -34.75 -7.00
CA SER A 2 -14.57 -33.53 -6.46
C SER A 2 -14.01 -32.36 -7.27
N THR A 3 -14.86 -31.68 -8.01
CA THR A 3 -14.54 -30.38 -8.61
C THR A 3 -14.21 -29.41 -7.49
N VAL A 4 -12.92 -29.22 -7.22
CA VAL A 4 -12.49 -28.17 -6.29
C VAL A 4 -12.91 -26.86 -6.94
N LEU A 5 -13.84 -26.15 -6.30
CA LEU A 5 -14.22 -24.79 -6.69
C LEU A 5 -13.02 -23.89 -6.41
N SER A 6 -12.15 -23.72 -7.37
CA SER A 6 -11.00 -22.82 -7.26
C SER A 6 -11.33 -21.44 -7.88
N ILE A 7 -10.72 -20.38 -7.36
CA ILE A 7 -10.74 -19.04 -7.97
C ILE A 7 -9.78 -19.07 -9.17
N PRO A 8 -10.26 -18.91 -10.40
CA PRO A 8 -9.38 -18.91 -11.56
C PRO A 8 -8.58 -17.61 -11.61
N SER A 9 -7.30 -17.71 -11.96
CA SER A 9 -6.53 -16.52 -12.34
C SER A 9 -6.85 -16.11 -13.78
N PRO A 10 -6.77 -14.82 -14.12
CA PRO A 10 -6.94 -14.36 -15.50
C PRO A 10 -5.91 -14.99 -16.42
N SER A 11 -6.34 -15.35 -17.62
CA SER A 11 -5.44 -15.88 -18.66
C SER A 11 -4.47 -14.82 -19.21
N SER A 12 -4.81 -13.53 -19.04
CA SER A 12 -3.96 -12.40 -19.39
C SER A 12 -4.18 -11.26 -18.40
N GLY A 13 -3.09 -10.68 -17.90
CA GLY A 13 -3.10 -9.43 -17.12
C GLY A 13 -2.86 -8.17 -17.95
N VAL A 14 -2.74 -8.31 -19.28
CA VAL A 14 -2.44 -7.20 -20.20
C VAL A 14 -3.41 -7.24 -21.39
N TRP A 15 -4.05 -6.13 -21.64
CA TRP A 15 -4.89 -5.91 -22.83
C TRP A 15 -4.26 -4.85 -23.71
N HIS A 16 -4.51 -4.89 -25.00
CA HIS A 16 -3.97 -3.93 -25.95
C HIS A 16 -5.08 -3.06 -26.55
N LEU A 17 -4.94 -1.75 -26.38
CA LEU A 17 -5.76 -0.76 -27.08
C LEU A 17 -4.91 -0.16 -28.21
N GLY A 18 -4.94 -0.78 -29.40
CA GLY A 18 -3.96 -0.50 -30.43
C GLY A 18 -2.54 -0.81 -29.96
N PRO A 19 -1.59 0.12 -30.08
CA PRO A 19 -0.20 -0.08 -29.63
C PRO A 19 0.00 0.06 -28.11
N VAL A 20 -1.02 0.50 -27.36
CA VAL A 20 -0.91 0.81 -25.93
C VAL A 20 -1.28 -0.41 -25.09
N PRO A 21 -0.34 -0.99 -24.29
CA PRO A 21 -0.64 -2.06 -23.36
C PRO A 21 -1.34 -1.51 -22.10
N ILE A 22 -2.53 -1.99 -21.82
CA ILE A 22 -3.28 -1.72 -20.59
C ILE A 22 -3.07 -2.89 -19.64
N ARG A 23 -2.43 -2.64 -18.51
CA ARG A 23 -2.13 -3.66 -17.50
C ARG A 23 -3.16 -3.61 -16.38
N GLY A 24 -3.77 -4.75 -16.04
CA GLY A 24 -4.70 -4.88 -14.92
C GLY A 24 -4.10 -4.42 -13.59
N TYR A 25 -2.81 -4.71 -13.37
CA TYR A 25 -2.06 -4.22 -12.23
C TYR A 25 -2.04 -2.68 -12.14
N ALA A 26 -1.75 -1.99 -13.25
CA ALA A 26 -1.73 -0.53 -13.28
C ALA A 26 -3.13 0.06 -13.03
N LEU A 27 -4.17 -0.55 -13.59
CA LEU A 27 -5.55 -0.12 -13.32
C LEU A 27 -5.93 -0.27 -11.85
N ALA A 28 -5.56 -1.38 -11.22
CA ALA A 28 -5.81 -1.60 -9.79
C ALA A 28 -5.14 -0.53 -8.91
N ILE A 29 -3.89 -0.15 -9.24
CA ILE A 29 -3.17 0.92 -8.53
C ILE A 29 -3.83 2.28 -8.76
N ILE A 30 -4.19 2.63 -10.01
CA ILE A 30 -4.84 3.91 -10.32
C ILE A 30 -6.17 4.03 -9.59
N LEU A 31 -7.01 2.98 -9.61
CA LEU A 31 -8.26 2.94 -8.86
C LEU A 31 -8.02 3.09 -7.36
N GLY A 32 -6.97 2.45 -6.83
CA GLY A 32 -6.54 2.60 -5.44
C GLY A 32 -6.19 4.05 -5.09
N ILE A 33 -5.40 4.72 -5.92
CA ILE A 33 -5.01 6.13 -5.71
C ILE A 33 -6.25 7.04 -5.74
N VAL A 34 -7.13 6.86 -6.72
CA VAL A 34 -8.38 7.64 -6.83
C VAL A 34 -9.26 7.43 -5.60
N ALA A 35 -9.43 6.18 -5.14
CA ALA A 35 -10.20 5.86 -3.95
C ALA A 35 -9.58 6.48 -2.69
N ALA A 36 -8.25 6.41 -2.53
CA ALA A 36 -7.54 7.01 -1.40
C ALA A 36 -7.72 8.52 -1.35
N ILE A 37 -7.57 9.22 -2.48
CA ILE A 37 -7.78 10.66 -2.57
C ILE A 37 -9.22 11.01 -2.23
N TRP A 38 -10.20 10.34 -2.84
CA TRP A 38 -11.61 10.61 -2.62
C TRP A 38 -12.05 10.41 -1.15
N ILE A 39 -11.60 9.31 -0.52
CA ILE A 39 -11.88 9.06 0.90
C ILE A 39 -11.14 10.07 1.77
N GLY A 40 -9.87 10.34 1.47
CA GLY A 40 -9.03 11.30 2.17
C GLY A 40 -9.64 12.71 2.16
N GLU A 41 -10.07 13.20 0.99
CA GLU A 41 -10.73 14.51 0.84
C GLU A 41 -11.97 14.63 1.71
N ARG A 42 -12.87 13.64 1.67
CA ARG A 42 -14.08 13.66 2.50
C ARG A 42 -13.77 13.68 3.99
N ARG A 43 -12.75 12.93 4.41
CA ARG A 43 -12.33 12.86 5.80
C ARG A 43 -11.56 14.10 6.23
N TRP A 44 -10.78 14.69 5.31
CA TRP A 44 -10.08 15.96 5.52
C TRP A 44 -11.06 17.11 5.73
N ALA A 45 -12.05 17.23 4.85
CA ALA A 45 -13.12 18.22 5.01
C ALA A 45 -13.89 18.04 6.33
N ALA A 46 -14.18 16.79 6.73
CA ALA A 46 -14.84 16.50 8.02
C ALA A 46 -13.96 16.82 9.25
N ARG A 47 -12.67 17.09 9.07
CA ARG A 47 -11.72 17.52 10.10
C ARG A 47 -11.48 19.04 10.08
N GLY A 48 -12.15 19.79 9.20
CA GLY A 48 -11.99 21.23 9.06
C GLY A 48 -10.96 21.66 8.02
N GLY A 49 -10.47 20.73 7.19
CA GLY A 49 -9.63 21.03 6.04
C GLY A 49 -10.41 21.54 4.84
N ARG A 50 -9.73 22.20 3.92
CA ARG A 50 -10.36 22.73 2.70
C ARG A 50 -10.42 21.65 1.60
N PRO A 51 -11.50 21.60 0.82
CA PRO A 51 -11.58 20.75 -0.35
C PRO A 51 -10.43 21.00 -1.35
N GLY A 52 -9.90 19.93 -1.96
CA GLY A 52 -8.83 20.00 -2.93
C GLY A 52 -7.41 19.87 -2.34
N GLU A 53 -7.24 20.07 -1.03
CA GLU A 53 -5.89 20.04 -0.41
C GLU A 53 -5.26 18.66 -0.41
N VAL A 54 -6.04 17.59 -0.27
CA VAL A 54 -5.53 16.22 -0.37
C VAL A 54 -5.11 15.90 -1.83
N GLN A 55 -5.87 16.39 -2.82
CA GLN A 55 -5.46 16.27 -4.22
C GLN A 55 -4.14 16.99 -4.47
N ASP A 56 -3.99 18.21 -3.96
CA ASP A 56 -2.75 18.98 -4.11
C ASP A 56 -1.56 18.26 -3.44
N ILE A 57 -1.77 17.64 -2.28
CA ILE A 57 -0.74 16.81 -1.64
C ILE A 57 -0.42 15.59 -2.52
N ALA A 58 -1.42 14.94 -3.11
CA ALA A 58 -1.23 13.78 -3.97
C ALA A 58 -0.45 14.14 -5.26
N VAL A 59 -0.67 15.32 -5.84
CA VAL A 59 0.07 15.84 -7.00
C VAL A 59 1.59 15.94 -6.72
N TRP A 60 1.98 16.13 -5.48
CA TRP A 60 3.38 16.08 -5.06
C TRP A 60 3.81 14.67 -4.66
N ALA A 61 3.02 13.99 -3.84
CA ALA A 61 3.37 12.69 -3.28
C ALA A 61 3.53 11.60 -4.37
N VAL A 62 2.66 11.57 -5.38
CA VAL A 62 2.68 10.52 -6.41
C VAL A 62 3.90 10.62 -7.32
N PRO A 63 4.25 11.77 -7.95
CA PRO A 63 5.46 11.89 -8.75
C PRO A 63 6.74 11.66 -7.94
N PHE A 64 6.83 12.21 -6.73
CA PHE A 64 7.95 11.97 -5.84
C PHE A 64 8.09 10.47 -5.52
N GLY A 65 6.98 9.79 -5.22
CA GLY A 65 6.98 8.36 -4.98
C GLY A 65 7.43 7.53 -6.19
N LEU A 66 7.00 7.90 -7.40
CA LEU A 66 7.46 7.24 -8.64
C LEU A 66 8.97 7.42 -8.85
N VAL A 67 9.47 8.64 -8.70
CA VAL A 67 10.89 8.93 -8.82
C VAL A 67 11.69 8.20 -7.75
N GLY A 68 11.23 8.26 -6.48
CA GLY A 68 11.90 7.58 -5.37
C GLY A 68 11.93 6.07 -5.52
N GLY A 69 10.82 5.47 -5.96
CA GLY A 69 10.77 4.03 -6.26
C GLY A 69 11.73 3.62 -7.35
N ARG A 70 11.87 4.46 -8.39
CA ARG A 70 12.82 4.21 -9.47
C ARG A 70 14.26 4.36 -9.01
N LEU A 71 14.57 5.41 -8.26
CA LEU A 71 15.93 5.62 -7.70
C LEU A 71 16.34 4.48 -6.78
N TYR A 72 15.41 4.00 -5.93
CA TYR A 72 15.68 2.86 -5.06
C TYR A 72 16.00 1.60 -5.87
N HIS A 73 15.19 1.26 -6.88
CA HIS A 73 15.43 0.11 -7.74
C HIS A 73 16.76 0.22 -8.51
N VAL A 74 17.09 1.42 -9.02
CA VAL A 74 18.37 1.63 -9.70
C VAL A 74 19.55 1.40 -8.74
N ALA A 75 19.39 1.74 -7.47
CA ALA A 75 20.43 1.54 -6.46
C ALA A 75 20.57 0.07 -6.04
N THR A 76 19.44 -0.66 -5.89
CA THR A 76 19.45 -2.08 -5.49
C THR A 76 19.84 -3.01 -6.63
N ASP A 77 19.40 -2.73 -7.83
CA ASP A 77 19.57 -3.57 -9.03
C ASP A 77 20.49 -2.88 -10.06
N HIS A 78 21.55 -2.23 -9.58
CA HIS A 78 22.43 -1.38 -10.39
C HIS A 78 23.06 -2.10 -11.58
N GLU A 79 23.25 -3.40 -11.51
CA GLU A 79 23.83 -4.21 -12.59
C GLU A 79 22.95 -4.21 -13.85
N LEU A 80 21.63 -4.09 -13.72
CA LEU A 80 20.71 -3.99 -14.86
C LEU A 80 20.92 -2.72 -15.68
N TYR A 81 21.43 -1.67 -15.05
CA TYR A 81 21.59 -0.34 -15.63
C TYR A 81 23.05 -0.02 -16.00
N PHE A 82 23.99 -0.42 -15.14
CA PHE A 82 25.41 -0.02 -15.22
C PHE A 82 26.37 -1.21 -15.29
N GLY A 83 25.87 -2.45 -15.29
CA GLY A 83 26.68 -3.66 -15.48
C GLY A 83 27.20 -3.81 -16.92
N ALA A 84 28.02 -4.83 -17.16
CA ALA A 84 28.66 -5.07 -18.46
C ALA A 84 27.66 -5.23 -19.64
N ALA A 85 26.44 -5.69 -19.36
CA ALA A 85 25.30 -5.80 -20.31
C ALA A 85 24.17 -4.81 -19.98
N GLY A 86 24.43 -3.84 -19.13
CA GLY A 86 23.44 -2.87 -18.64
C GLY A 86 23.09 -1.82 -19.69
N ASP A 87 21.87 -1.29 -19.58
CA ASP A 87 21.40 -0.18 -20.43
C ASP A 87 20.88 0.96 -19.54
N PRO A 88 21.66 2.05 -19.39
CA PRO A 88 21.27 3.19 -18.54
C PRO A 88 19.96 3.87 -18.96
N TRP A 89 19.56 3.78 -20.23
CA TRP A 89 18.30 4.36 -20.70
C TRP A 89 17.06 3.67 -20.09
N GLN A 90 17.21 2.43 -19.66
CA GLN A 90 16.14 1.71 -18.96
C GLN A 90 15.71 2.40 -17.67
N ILE A 91 16.52 3.29 -17.09
CA ILE A 91 16.14 4.10 -15.93
C ILE A 91 14.86 4.90 -16.21
N LEU A 92 14.67 5.36 -17.44
CA LEU A 92 13.51 6.16 -17.84
C LEU A 92 12.25 5.31 -18.13
N TYR A 93 12.39 4.00 -18.31
CA TYR A 93 11.30 3.13 -18.76
C TYR A 93 10.48 2.58 -17.58
N ILE A 94 9.88 3.51 -16.80
CA ILE A 94 9.06 3.17 -15.61
C ILE A 94 7.89 2.24 -15.94
N TRP A 95 7.39 2.27 -17.17
CA TRP A 95 6.31 1.39 -17.65
C TRP A 95 6.72 -0.08 -17.82
N ARG A 96 8.00 -0.39 -17.76
CA ARG A 96 8.53 -1.77 -17.77
C ARG A 96 8.60 -2.40 -16.39
N GLY A 97 8.22 -1.65 -15.35
CA GLY A 97 8.36 -2.06 -13.96
C GLY A 97 9.66 -1.55 -13.33
N GLY A 98 10.09 -2.16 -12.23
CA GLY A 98 11.31 -1.76 -11.51
C GLY A 98 11.08 -0.50 -10.67
N LEU A 99 10.12 -0.58 -9.75
CA LEU A 99 9.85 0.45 -8.73
C LEU A 99 9.98 -0.20 -7.33
N GLY A 100 10.95 0.27 -6.56
CA GLY A 100 11.15 -0.21 -5.20
C GLY A 100 10.18 0.46 -4.21
N VAL A 101 9.47 -0.35 -3.43
CA VAL A 101 8.43 0.11 -2.51
C VAL A 101 8.97 1.06 -1.44
N TRP A 102 10.15 0.80 -0.90
CA TRP A 102 10.77 1.62 0.14
C TRP A 102 11.13 3.02 -0.36
N GLY A 103 11.67 3.12 -1.56
CA GLY A 103 11.93 4.40 -2.21
C GLY A 103 10.65 5.16 -2.52
N SER A 104 9.60 4.47 -2.97
CA SER A 104 8.29 5.08 -3.22
C SER A 104 7.67 5.66 -1.95
N ILE A 105 7.73 4.94 -0.83
CA ILE A 105 7.21 5.41 0.47
C ILE A 105 8.02 6.62 0.97
N ALA A 106 9.35 6.52 0.97
CA ALA A 106 10.22 7.57 1.52
C ALA A 106 10.08 8.89 0.73
N PHE A 107 10.20 8.83 -0.59
CA PHE A 107 10.09 10.03 -1.42
C PHE A 107 8.67 10.54 -1.53
N GLY A 108 7.67 9.66 -1.59
CA GLY A 108 6.26 10.05 -1.54
C GLY A 108 5.93 10.81 -0.25
N ALA A 109 6.45 10.37 0.89
CA ALA A 109 6.32 11.08 2.16
C ALA A 109 7.01 12.46 2.12
N VAL A 110 8.20 12.57 1.50
CA VAL A 110 8.88 13.86 1.31
C VAL A 110 8.00 14.81 0.48
N GLY A 111 7.46 14.34 -0.66
CA GLY A 111 6.56 15.13 -1.49
C GLY A 111 5.31 15.59 -0.71
N ALA A 112 4.70 14.71 0.05
CA ALA A 112 3.54 15.03 0.88
C ALA A 112 3.87 16.07 1.97
N ILE A 113 5.02 15.94 2.64
CA ILE A 113 5.48 16.89 3.66
C ILE A 113 5.74 18.28 3.04
N ILE A 114 6.37 18.33 1.88
CA ILE A 114 6.62 19.60 1.16
C ILE A 114 5.28 20.29 0.84
N ALA A 115 4.34 19.54 0.27
CA ALA A 115 3.03 20.09 -0.08
C ALA A 115 2.25 20.57 1.15
N ALA A 116 2.20 19.77 2.21
CA ALA A 116 1.54 20.13 3.46
C ALA A 116 2.15 21.40 4.10
N LYS A 117 3.49 21.47 4.18
CA LYS A 117 4.18 22.65 4.72
C LYS A 117 3.91 23.93 3.91
N ARG A 118 3.91 23.83 2.55
CA ARG A 118 3.60 24.98 1.69
C ARG A 118 2.21 25.53 1.88
N LYS A 119 1.26 24.68 2.33
CA LYS A 119 -0.12 25.06 2.62
C LYS A 119 -0.37 25.39 4.07
N GLY A 120 0.64 25.33 4.94
CA GLY A 120 0.48 25.52 6.39
C GLY A 120 -0.34 24.40 7.06
N ILE A 121 -0.43 23.22 6.44
CA ILE A 121 -1.20 22.08 6.95
C ILE A 121 -0.37 21.33 7.98
N LYS A 122 -0.95 20.99 9.13
CA LYS A 122 -0.35 20.09 10.10
C LYS A 122 -0.35 18.66 9.56
N LEU A 123 0.78 17.98 9.69
CA LEU A 123 0.98 16.65 9.07
C LEU A 123 0.08 15.58 9.70
N LEU A 124 -0.02 15.51 11.04
CA LEU A 124 -0.76 14.44 11.72
C LEU A 124 -2.25 14.41 11.37
N PRO A 125 -3.00 15.54 11.35
CA PRO A 125 -4.39 15.54 10.93
C PRO A 125 -4.61 15.04 9.49
N VAL A 126 -3.73 15.38 8.55
CA VAL A 126 -3.88 14.92 7.16
C VAL A 126 -3.54 13.44 7.04
N LEU A 127 -2.53 12.94 7.75
CA LEU A 127 -2.24 11.50 7.81
C LEU A 127 -3.41 10.70 8.40
N ASP A 128 -4.02 11.19 9.49
CA ASP A 128 -5.22 10.60 10.09
C ASP A 128 -6.43 10.62 9.14
N ALA A 129 -6.56 11.64 8.31
CA ALA A 129 -7.59 11.69 7.28
C ALA A 129 -7.34 10.67 6.17
N MET A 130 -6.08 10.51 5.75
CA MET A 130 -5.68 9.67 4.62
C MET A 130 -5.62 8.16 4.95
N ALA A 131 -5.25 7.79 6.18
CA ALA A 131 -4.97 6.40 6.54
C ALA A 131 -6.07 5.39 6.16
N PRO A 132 -7.38 5.64 6.36
CA PRO A 132 -8.41 4.72 5.89
C PRO A 132 -8.49 4.61 4.37
N GLY A 133 -8.26 5.71 3.64
CA GLY A 133 -8.20 5.71 2.18
C GLY A 133 -7.06 4.85 1.63
N VAL A 134 -5.91 4.88 2.31
CA VAL A 134 -4.75 4.04 1.98
C VAL A 134 -5.08 2.55 2.12
N LEU A 135 -5.86 2.13 3.13
CA LEU A 135 -6.30 0.73 3.26
C LEU A 135 -7.15 0.28 2.07
N VAL A 136 -8.05 1.14 1.60
CA VAL A 136 -8.85 0.82 0.40
C VAL A 136 -7.97 0.75 -0.85
N ALA A 137 -6.98 1.64 -0.97
CA ALA A 137 -6.00 1.57 -2.05
C ALA A 137 -5.18 0.28 -2.01
N GLN A 138 -4.73 -0.14 -0.83
CA GLN A 138 -4.04 -1.41 -0.63
C GLN A 138 -4.94 -2.59 -1.00
N ALA A 139 -6.20 -2.61 -0.56
CA ALA A 139 -7.16 -3.65 -0.91
C ALA A 139 -7.35 -3.78 -2.43
N LEU A 140 -7.51 -2.65 -3.13
CA LEU A 140 -7.62 -2.62 -4.59
C LEU A 140 -6.32 -3.03 -5.28
N GLY A 141 -5.16 -2.56 -4.78
CA GLY A 141 -3.85 -2.90 -5.34
C GLY A 141 -3.54 -4.39 -5.32
N ARG A 142 -4.07 -5.15 -4.32
CA ARG A 142 -3.90 -6.62 -4.25
C ARG A 142 -4.53 -7.37 -5.42
N TRP A 143 -5.56 -6.83 -6.04
CA TRP A 143 -6.10 -7.41 -7.28
C TRP A 143 -5.12 -7.32 -8.45
N GLY A 144 -4.16 -6.39 -8.41
CA GLY A 144 -3.04 -6.37 -9.35
C GLY A 144 -2.20 -7.65 -9.29
N ASN A 145 -1.95 -8.18 -8.09
CA ASN A 145 -1.23 -9.44 -7.93
C ASN A 145 -2.00 -10.64 -8.50
N TRP A 146 -3.33 -10.62 -8.43
CA TRP A 146 -4.18 -11.63 -9.07
C TRP A 146 -4.05 -11.59 -10.59
N PHE A 147 -4.02 -10.40 -11.21
CA PHE A 147 -3.78 -10.26 -12.64
C PHE A 147 -2.39 -10.74 -13.06
N ASN A 148 -1.37 -10.51 -12.24
CA ASN A 148 -0.01 -10.92 -12.52
C ASN A 148 0.28 -12.37 -12.11
N GLN A 149 -0.63 -13.06 -11.44
CA GLN A 149 -0.44 -14.39 -10.87
C GLN A 149 0.83 -14.47 -9.99
N GLU A 150 0.97 -13.54 -9.07
CA GLU A 150 2.16 -13.39 -8.22
C GLU A 150 1.79 -13.32 -6.73
N LEU A 151 2.78 -13.53 -5.85
CA LEU A 151 2.67 -13.39 -4.40
C LEU A 151 1.59 -14.30 -3.75
N PHE A 152 1.24 -15.42 -4.37
CA PHE A 152 0.33 -16.40 -3.80
C PHE A 152 0.98 -17.18 -2.65
N GLY A 153 0.14 -17.89 -1.86
CA GLY A 153 0.59 -18.62 -0.69
C GLY A 153 0.94 -20.08 -0.98
N ARG A 154 1.10 -20.87 0.08
CA ARG A 154 1.40 -22.31 0.01
C ARG A 154 0.31 -23.07 -0.74
N PRO A 155 0.61 -24.27 -1.29
CA PRO A 155 -0.39 -25.14 -1.86
C PRO A 155 -1.55 -25.43 -0.89
N THR A 156 -2.77 -25.50 -1.42
CA THR A 156 -3.96 -25.81 -0.63
C THR A 156 -5.08 -26.37 -1.50
N ASP A 157 -5.88 -27.26 -0.91
CA ASP A 157 -7.08 -27.85 -1.54
C ASP A 157 -8.37 -27.21 -1.03
N LEU A 158 -8.29 -26.06 -0.39
CA LEU A 158 -9.46 -25.34 0.11
C LEU A 158 -10.42 -24.96 -1.04
N PRO A 159 -11.75 -24.94 -0.82
CA PRO A 159 -12.71 -24.64 -1.88
C PRO A 159 -12.62 -23.24 -2.47
N TRP A 160 -11.83 -22.34 -1.87
CA TRP A 160 -11.52 -21.01 -2.38
C TRP A 160 -10.05 -20.85 -2.77
N SER A 161 -9.35 -21.97 -3.05
CA SER A 161 -7.98 -21.96 -3.53
C SER A 161 -7.84 -21.20 -4.85
N LEU A 162 -6.67 -20.63 -5.09
CA LEU A 162 -6.32 -19.92 -6.32
C LEU A 162 -5.72 -20.90 -7.33
N ALA A 163 -6.30 -21.00 -8.51
CA ALA A 163 -5.72 -21.66 -9.64
C ALA A 163 -4.87 -20.67 -10.45
N VAL A 164 -3.58 -20.92 -10.56
CA VAL A 164 -2.67 -20.18 -11.43
C VAL A 164 -2.42 -20.97 -12.72
N SER A 165 -1.78 -20.35 -13.73
CA SER A 165 -1.38 -21.07 -14.94
C SER A 165 -0.34 -22.16 -14.62
N ASP A 166 -0.32 -23.24 -15.40
CA ASP A 166 0.63 -24.32 -15.22
C ASP A 166 2.09 -23.83 -15.28
N ASP A 167 2.38 -22.89 -16.18
CA ASP A 167 3.71 -22.26 -16.28
C ASP A 167 4.08 -21.51 -15.00
N THR A 168 3.12 -20.86 -14.36
CA THR A 168 3.34 -20.15 -13.09
C THR A 168 3.58 -21.13 -11.95
N ALA A 169 2.80 -22.22 -11.87
CA ALA A 169 3.00 -23.26 -10.87
C ALA A 169 4.39 -23.92 -11.02
N VAL A 170 4.79 -24.26 -12.24
CA VAL A 170 6.11 -24.88 -12.54
C VAL A 170 7.26 -23.93 -12.18
N ARG A 171 7.15 -22.63 -12.52
CA ARG A 171 8.16 -21.62 -12.12
C ARG A 171 8.27 -21.47 -10.60
N ALA A 172 7.19 -21.69 -9.88
CA ALA A 172 7.19 -21.69 -8.41
C ALA A 172 7.67 -23.02 -7.80
N GLY A 173 8.06 -24.01 -8.62
CA GLY A 173 8.56 -25.31 -8.18
C GLY A 173 7.49 -26.35 -7.86
N TYR A 174 6.26 -26.16 -8.36
CA TYR A 174 5.14 -27.08 -8.10
C TYR A 174 4.62 -27.74 -9.40
N PRO A 175 3.98 -28.91 -9.31
CA PRO A 175 3.37 -29.57 -10.47
C PRO A 175 2.26 -28.72 -11.12
N PRO A 176 2.01 -28.90 -12.43
CA PRO A 176 0.84 -28.36 -13.10
C PRO A 176 -0.46 -28.72 -12.38
N GLY A 177 -1.43 -27.79 -12.37
CA GLY A 177 -2.72 -27.98 -11.70
C GLY A 177 -2.70 -27.80 -10.18
N THR A 178 -1.54 -27.46 -9.57
CA THR A 178 -1.47 -27.12 -8.14
C THR A 178 -2.25 -25.83 -7.87
N THR A 179 -3.05 -25.87 -6.82
CA THR A 179 -3.81 -24.69 -6.32
C THR A 179 -3.18 -24.13 -5.04
N PHE A 180 -3.33 -22.83 -4.82
CA PHE A 180 -2.60 -22.09 -3.79
C PHE A 180 -3.53 -21.23 -2.91
N HIS A 181 -3.06 -20.83 -1.74
CA HIS A 181 -3.76 -19.83 -0.93
C HIS A 181 -3.85 -18.49 -1.66
N PRO A 182 -5.06 -17.90 -1.84
CA PRO A 182 -5.26 -16.61 -2.50
C PRO A 182 -4.88 -15.45 -1.58
N THR A 183 -3.61 -15.24 -1.34
CA THR A 183 -3.11 -14.18 -0.42
C THR A 183 -3.56 -12.80 -0.82
N PHE A 184 -3.72 -12.52 -2.14
CA PHE A 184 -4.27 -11.28 -2.64
C PHE A 184 -5.68 -11.00 -2.07
N LEU A 185 -6.52 -12.04 -2.00
CA LEU A 185 -7.88 -11.94 -1.47
C LEU A 185 -7.86 -11.77 0.05
N TYR A 186 -7.00 -12.52 0.75
CA TYR A 186 -6.86 -12.39 2.20
C TYR A 186 -6.40 -10.99 2.60
N GLU A 187 -5.38 -10.44 1.92
CA GLU A 187 -4.91 -9.07 2.17
C GLU A 187 -5.97 -8.03 1.80
N SER A 188 -6.70 -8.22 0.69
CA SER A 188 -7.78 -7.31 0.29
C SER A 188 -8.90 -7.28 1.34
N LEU A 189 -9.38 -8.43 1.77
CA LEU A 189 -10.43 -8.54 2.79
C LEU A 189 -9.96 -7.99 4.15
N TRP A 190 -8.70 -8.27 4.55
CA TRP A 190 -8.11 -7.73 5.76
C TRP A 190 -8.06 -6.21 5.73
N CYS A 191 -7.59 -5.61 4.63
CA CYS A 191 -7.54 -4.16 4.47
C CYS A 191 -8.94 -3.52 4.51
N LEU A 192 -9.95 -4.15 3.90
CA LEU A 192 -11.34 -3.68 3.96
C LEU A 192 -11.93 -3.79 5.37
N ALA A 193 -11.66 -4.89 6.08
CA ALA A 193 -12.05 -5.04 7.48
C ALA A 193 -11.35 -4.00 8.38
N ALA A 194 -10.05 -3.80 8.19
CA ALA A 194 -9.28 -2.76 8.87
C ALA A 194 -9.85 -1.35 8.61
N PHE A 195 -10.20 -1.05 7.35
CA PHE A 195 -10.88 0.20 6.98
C PHE A 195 -12.17 0.40 7.79
N ALA A 196 -13.03 -0.62 7.84
CA ALA A 196 -14.29 -0.55 8.56
C ALA A 196 -14.08 -0.31 10.07
N VAL A 197 -13.14 -1.06 10.67
CA VAL A 197 -12.79 -0.93 12.09
C VAL A 197 -12.24 0.47 12.40
N ILE A 198 -11.34 0.99 11.58
CA ILE A 198 -10.71 2.31 11.80
C ILE A 198 -11.74 3.42 11.63
N VAL A 199 -12.60 3.35 10.61
CA VAL A 199 -13.64 4.36 10.41
C VAL A 199 -14.66 4.32 11.57
N TRP A 200 -15.03 3.14 12.05
CA TRP A 200 -15.88 3.00 13.23
C TRP A 200 -15.20 3.58 14.48
N ALA A 201 -13.95 3.22 14.75
CA ALA A 201 -13.22 3.71 15.92
C ALA A 201 -13.04 5.24 15.88
N ASP A 202 -12.68 5.80 14.71
CA ASP A 202 -12.52 7.24 14.55
C ASP A 202 -13.85 8.01 14.77
N ARG A 203 -14.96 7.48 14.26
CA ARG A 203 -16.29 8.07 14.49
C ARG A 203 -16.70 7.97 15.96
N ARG A 204 -16.46 6.83 16.60
CA ARG A 204 -16.89 6.55 17.98
C ARG A 204 -16.07 7.30 19.01
N PHE A 205 -14.75 7.41 18.80
CA PHE A 205 -13.80 7.96 19.78
C PHE A 205 -13.19 9.30 19.38
N ARG A 206 -13.53 9.84 18.20
CA ARG A 206 -12.99 11.10 17.65
C ARG A 206 -11.46 11.14 17.73
N LEU A 207 -10.82 10.14 17.12
CA LEU A 207 -9.36 9.97 17.13
C LEU A 207 -8.67 11.13 16.38
N GLY A 208 -7.55 11.60 16.94
CA GLY A 208 -6.69 12.63 16.36
C GLY A 208 -5.24 12.45 16.80
N TYR A 209 -4.39 13.43 16.50
CA TYR A 209 -2.99 13.47 16.89
C TYR A 209 -2.19 12.24 16.43
N GLY A 210 -2.47 11.75 15.22
CA GLY A 210 -1.80 10.59 14.63
C GLY A 210 -2.32 9.23 15.12
N ARG A 211 -3.43 9.17 15.89
CA ARG A 211 -3.96 7.91 16.42
C ARG A 211 -4.67 7.06 15.38
N VAL A 212 -5.25 7.69 14.34
CA VAL A 212 -5.85 6.93 13.24
C VAL A 212 -4.77 6.25 12.42
N VAL A 213 -3.68 6.95 12.11
CA VAL A 213 -2.54 6.35 11.39
C VAL A 213 -1.82 5.30 12.22
N ALA A 214 -1.69 5.52 13.55
CA ALA A 214 -1.14 4.50 14.44
C ALA A 214 -2.01 3.24 14.46
N LEU A 215 -3.33 3.37 14.53
CA LEU A 215 -4.27 2.24 14.47
C LEU A 215 -4.20 1.53 13.11
N TYR A 216 -4.05 2.28 12.02
CA TYR A 216 -3.79 1.74 10.69
C TYR A 216 -2.53 0.88 10.68
N ILE A 217 -1.41 1.40 11.18
CA ILE A 217 -0.14 0.67 11.21
C ILE A 217 -0.29 -0.62 12.04
N MET A 218 -0.89 -0.55 13.23
CA MET A 218 -1.11 -1.72 14.09
C MET A 218 -1.93 -2.81 13.38
N ILE A 219 -3.10 -2.48 12.82
CA ILE A 219 -3.97 -3.47 12.20
C ILE A 219 -3.34 -4.02 10.91
N TYR A 220 -2.71 -3.16 10.10
CA TYR A 220 -2.06 -3.58 8.87
C TYR A 220 -0.89 -4.52 9.12
N THR A 221 -0.02 -4.21 10.09
CA THR A 221 1.14 -5.04 10.42
C THR A 221 0.76 -6.39 11.03
N LEU A 222 -0.35 -6.45 11.79
CA LEU A 222 -0.92 -7.73 12.24
C LEU A 222 -1.32 -8.61 11.05
N GLY A 223 -2.07 -8.04 10.09
CA GLY A 223 -2.44 -8.76 8.87
C GLY A 223 -1.23 -9.19 8.05
N ARG A 224 -0.29 -8.27 7.89
CA ARG A 224 0.95 -8.54 7.14
C ARG A 224 1.75 -9.68 7.77
N GLY A 225 1.84 -9.73 9.09
CA GLY A 225 2.60 -10.76 9.81
C GLY A 225 2.12 -12.18 9.52
N TRP A 226 0.81 -12.46 9.64
CA TRP A 226 0.30 -13.82 9.42
C TRP A 226 0.20 -14.18 7.93
N ILE A 227 -0.11 -13.22 7.04
CA ILE A 227 -0.16 -13.48 5.60
C ILE A 227 1.23 -13.75 5.04
N GLU A 228 2.26 -13.05 5.54
CA GLU A 228 3.66 -13.30 5.16
C GLU A 228 4.09 -14.74 5.45
N MET A 229 3.61 -15.35 6.53
CA MET A 229 3.90 -16.75 6.86
C MET A 229 3.24 -17.75 5.89
N LEU A 230 2.22 -17.34 5.15
CA LEU A 230 1.59 -18.19 4.12
C LEU A 230 2.29 -18.08 2.77
N ARG A 231 3.04 -17.02 2.49
CA ARG A 231 3.65 -16.74 1.19
C ARG A 231 4.84 -17.66 0.93
N ILE A 232 5.05 -17.99 -0.35
CA ILE A 232 6.13 -18.88 -0.82
C ILE A 232 7.16 -18.17 -1.68
N ASP A 233 6.95 -16.89 -2.02
CA ASP A 233 7.93 -16.11 -2.78
C ASP A 233 9.23 -15.94 -2.01
N THR A 234 10.35 -15.94 -2.72
CA THR A 234 11.68 -15.71 -2.16
C THR A 234 11.82 -14.27 -1.68
N VAL A 235 12.42 -14.07 -0.52
CA VAL A 235 12.79 -12.74 0.02
C VAL A 235 14.31 -12.69 0.17
N GLU A 236 14.91 -11.52 -0.05
CA GLU A 236 16.35 -11.31 -0.01
C GLU A 236 17.00 -11.69 1.34
N LEU A 237 16.24 -11.60 2.43
CA LEU A 237 16.66 -11.98 3.78
C LEU A 237 15.69 -13.02 4.34
N GLU A 238 15.98 -14.28 4.02
CA GLU A 238 15.31 -15.42 4.59
C GLU A 238 15.97 -15.77 5.94
N ASP A 239 15.13 -16.03 6.95
CA ASP A 239 15.55 -16.60 8.24
C ASP A 239 16.47 -15.72 9.11
N VAL A 240 15.96 -14.58 9.54
CA VAL A 240 16.56 -13.84 10.65
C VAL A 240 15.94 -14.34 11.96
N GLY A 241 16.64 -15.26 12.65
CA GLY A 241 16.15 -15.87 13.90
C GLY A 241 14.86 -16.69 13.76
N GLY A 242 14.72 -17.46 12.67
CA GLY A 242 13.57 -18.34 12.41
C GLY A 242 12.36 -17.64 11.81
N LEU A 243 12.43 -16.35 11.49
CA LEU A 243 11.35 -15.56 10.89
C LEU A 243 11.83 -14.76 9.69
N ARG A 244 10.93 -14.55 8.72
CA ARG A 244 11.18 -13.66 7.57
C ARG A 244 11.37 -12.21 8.05
N PHE A 245 12.29 -11.48 7.46
CA PHE A 245 12.60 -10.08 7.82
C PHE A 245 11.36 -9.17 7.90
N ASN A 246 10.38 -9.39 7.01
CA ASN A 246 9.13 -8.63 6.99
C ASN A 246 8.28 -8.83 8.26
N VAL A 247 8.41 -9.97 8.96
CA VAL A 247 7.71 -10.22 10.23
C VAL A 247 8.33 -9.36 11.35
N TRP A 248 9.66 -9.28 11.39
CA TRP A 248 10.37 -8.40 12.33
C TRP A 248 10.04 -6.93 12.10
N THR A 249 10.06 -6.49 10.86
CA THR A 249 9.65 -5.11 10.51
C THR A 249 8.20 -4.84 10.96
N SER A 250 7.30 -5.78 10.75
CA SER A 250 5.90 -5.67 11.19
C SER A 250 5.79 -5.55 12.70
N LEU A 251 6.56 -6.36 13.47
CA LEU A 251 6.56 -6.30 14.93
C LEU A 251 7.08 -4.95 15.45
N VAL A 252 8.20 -4.47 14.91
CA VAL A 252 8.78 -3.18 15.30
C VAL A 252 7.81 -2.03 15.03
N LEU A 253 7.22 -2.01 13.85
CA LEU A 253 6.23 -0.98 13.47
C LEU A 253 4.98 -1.06 14.34
N PHE A 254 4.50 -2.27 14.66
CA PHE A 254 3.36 -2.47 15.56
C PHE A 254 3.64 -1.87 16.94
N VAL A 255 4.79 -2.22 17.54
CA VAL A 255 5.16 -1.72 18.88
C VAL A 255 5.32 -0.20 18.86
N ALA A 256 6.00 0.37 17.86
CA ALA A 256 6.16 1.81 17.74
C ALA A 256 4.80 2.53 17.61
N ALA A 257 3.90 1.99 16.78
CA ALA A 257 2.55 2.55 16.62
C ALA A 257 1.70 2.42 17.89
N LEU A 258 1.80 1.31 18.62
CA LEU A 258 1.12 1.11 19.91
C LEU A 258 1.62 2.12 20.95
N VAL A 259 2.93 2.30 21.07
CA VAL A 259 3.53 3.30 21.96
C VAL A 259 3.05 4.69 21.61
N TRP A 260 3.08 5.06 20.31
CA TRP A 260 2.54 6.34 19.86
C TRP A 260 1.06 6.51 20.21
N PHE A 261 0.24 5.50 19.92
CA PHE A 261 -1.20 5.53 20.21
C PHE A 261 -1.47 5.79 21.68
N VAL A 262 -0.81 5.05 22.58
CA VAL A 262 -0.98 5.17 24.03
C VAL A 262 -0.48 6.52 24.53
N LEU A 263 0.70 6.97 24.14
CA LEU A 263 1.28 8.24 24.56
C LEU A 263 0.44 9.43 24.05
N SER A 264 0.01 9.39 22.80
CA SER A 264 -0.87 10.42 22.21
C SER A 264 -2.22 10.46 22.93
N ALA A 265 -2.83 9.30 23.22
CA ALA A 265 -4.11 9.23 23.94
C ALA A 265 -4.03 9.81 25.36
N ARG A 266 -2.90 9.62 26.05
CA ARG A 266 -2.69 10.17 27.40
C ARG A 266 -2.39 11.66 27.42
N ARG A 267 -1.65 12.17 26.41
CA ARG A 267 -1.21 13.58 26.37
C ARG A 267 -2.23 14.52 25.73
N GLN A 268 -2.94 14.05 24.73
CA GLN A 268 -3.82 14.86 23.87
C GLN A 268 -5.12 14.11 23.59
N PRO A 269 -6.08 14.08 24.54
CA PRO A 269 -7.36 13.41 24.34
C PRO A 269 -8.19 14.12 23.26
N GLY A 270 -9.01 13.35 22.53
CA GLY A 270 -9.89 13.89 21.49
C GLY A 270 -9.20 14.10 20.14
N ARG A 271 -9.72 14.99 19.33
CA ARG A 271 -9.23 15.35 18.00
C ARG A 271 -8.73 16.79 18.00
N GLU A 272 -7.75 17.09 17.15
CA GLU A 272 -7.26 18.45 16.96
C GLU A 272 -8.39 19.41 16.59
N GLU A 273 -8.42 20.58 17.24
CA GLU A 273 -9.36 21.67 16.91
C GLU A 273 -8.90 22.44 15.67
N GLN A 274 -7.58 22.50 15.43
CA GLN A 274 -6.98 23.22 14.31
C GLN A 274 -6.10 22.30 13.49
N VAL A 275 -6.36 22.26 12.18
CA VAL A 275 -5.61 21.43 11.21
C VAL A 275 -4.53 22.22 10.46
N TYR A 276 -4.47 23.54 10.64
CA TYR A 276 -3.45 24.44 10.08
C TYR A 276 -2.47 24.91 11.16
N ALA A 277 -1.22 25.20 10.75
CA ALA A 277 -0.16 25.65 11.64
C ALA A 277 -0.38 27.10 12.14
N ASP A 278 -0.88 27.97 11.26
CA ASP A 278 -1.22 29.37 11.54
C ASP A 278 -2.70 29.64 11.32
N GLU A 279 -3.32 30.44 12.21
CA GLU A 279 -4.71 30.89 12.04
C GLU A 279 -4.91 31.67 10.74
N ARG A 280 -3.87 32.36 10.24
CA ARG A 280 -3.91 33.10 8.97
C ARG A 280 -3.95 32.23 7.74
N ALA A 281 -3.44 30.99 7.80
CA ALA A 281 -3.49 30.04 6.70
C ALA A 281 -4.92 29.52 6.44
N GLY A 282 -5.80 29.65 7.44
CA GLY A 282 -7.23 29.34 7.37
C GLY A 282 -8.12 30.39 6.70
N SER A 283 -7.66 31.63 6.49
CA SER A 283 -8.45 32.67 5.84
C SER A 283 -8.42 32.53 4.31
N PRO A 284 -9.57 32.67 3.61
CA PRO A 284 -9.55 32.73 2.15
C PRO A 284 -8.67 33.91 1.72
N ARG A 285 -7.68 33.67 0.86
CA ARG A 285 -7.08 34.76 0.12
C ARG A 285 -8.15 35.24 -0.87
N LEU A 286 -8.64 36.44 -0.61
CA LEU A 286 -9.55 37.17 -1.51
C LEU A 286 -8.87 37.41 -2.86
#